data_89d06139f44da7ba9a6550a585062c41
#
_entry.id   89d06139f44da7ba9a6550a585062c41
#
_cell.length_a   1.000
_cell.length_b   1.000
_cell.length_c   1.000
_cell.angle_alpha   90.00
_cell.angle_beta   90.00
_cell.angle_gamma   90.00
#
_symmetry.space_group_name_H-M   'P 1'
#
loop_
_entity.id
_entity.type
_entity.pdbx_description
1 polymer ?
#
loop_
_entity_poly.entity_id
_entity_poly.type
_entity_poly.pdbx_seq_one_letter_code
_entity_poly.pdbx_strand_id
1 'polypeptide(L)'
;MKAIDFEKSPEESHIGGKDPLPLPVQRAIEKLGTDLSLARRRRRISQASLAERIGASLNTVKRLEKGDPRVPLRFLARTLHVFGEINKLVQLMDTGVDPIGLMLMDEQLPKRIRQRKTQGGAL
;
A
#
# COMPACT_ATOMS: atom_id res chain seq x y z
N MET A 1 -14.87 -7.33 17.55
CA MET A 1 -14.41 -7.73 17.59
C MET A 1 -14.18 -7.93 17.52
N LYS A 2 -14.10 -7.57 17.50
CA LYS A 2 -13.47 -7.77 17.67
C LYS A 2 -13.14 -7.79 17.04
N ALA A 3 -12.98 -7.42 17.00
CA ALA A 3 -12.34 -7.46 16.70
C ALA A 3 -11.88 -7.65 16.36
N ILE A 4 -11.78 -7.51 16.39
CA ILE A 4 -11.06 -7.73 16.34
C ILE A 4 -10.65 -8.26 16.18
N ASP A 5 -10.76 -8.29 16.46
CA ASP A 5 -10.00 -8.82 16.55
C ASP A 5 -9.40 -9.08 15.96
N PHE A 6 -9.27 -8.68 15.73
CA PHE A 6 -8.47 -8.84 15.29
C PHE A 6 -8.13 -8.95 15.73
N GLU A 7 -8.23 -8.96 16.44
CA GLU A 7 -7.79 -9.07 17.06
C GLU A 7 -7.19 -9.13 17.27
N LYS A 8 -7.23 -8.98 17.55
CA LYS A 8 -6.56 -8.99 18.07
C LYS A 8 -5.96 -9.02 17.77
N SER A 9 -5.85 -8.71 17.85
CA SER A 9 -4.98 -8.65 17.95
C SER A 9 -4.27 -8.56 17.91
N PRO A 10 -4.07 -8.49 18.04
CA PRO A 10 -3.21 -8.24 18.26
C PRO A 10 -2.53 -8.32 17.98
N GLU A 11 -2.08 -8.18 18.04
CA GLU A 11 -1.32 -8.21 17.98
C GLU A 11 -0.86 -8.07 17.28
N GLU A 12 -0.73 -7.74 17.16
CA GLU A 12 -0.27 -7.51 16.81
C GLU A 12 0.39 -7.12 16.44
N SER A 13 0.82 -6.83 16.47
CA SER A 13 1.53 -6.35 16.42
C SER A 13 2.31 -5.95 16.35
N HIS A 14 3.03 -5.89 16.43
CA HIS A 14 3.77 -5.46 16.45
C HIS A 14 4.28 -4.98 15.80
N ILE A 15 4.64 -5.03 15.67
CA ILE A 15 4.98 -4.44 14.85
C ILE A 15 4.20 -3.47 14.64
N GLY A 16 4.27 -2.94 13.86
CA GLY A 16 3.59 -1.79 13.64
C GLY A 16 2.26 -1.68 14.27
N GLY A 17 1.71 -2.69 14.63
CA GLY A 17 0.40 -2.64 15.20
C GLY A 17 0.25 -1.73 16.39
N LYS A 18 1.35 -1.37 17.00
CA LYS A 18 1.28 -0.55 18.20
C LYS A 18 1.29 0.94 17.92
N ASP A 19 1.79 1.32 16.78
CA ASP A 19 1.88 2.73 16.44
C ASP A 19 0.70 3.13 15.58
N PRO A 20 -0.11 4.08 16.02
CA PRO A 20 -1.17 4.56 15.15
C PRO A 20 -0.54 5.26 13.94
N LEU A 21 -1.20 5.11 12.80
CA LEU A 21 -0.74 5.80 11.60
C LEU A 21 -0.92 7.30 11.76
N PRO A 22 0.01 8.09 11.23
CA PRO A 22 -0.23 9.53 11.14
C PRO A 22 -1.51 9.80 10.38
N LEU A 23 -2.24 10.82 10.78
CA LEU A 23 -3.54 11.10 10.19
C LEU A 23 -3.50 11.28 8.68
N PRO A 24 -2.50 11.99 8.11
CA PRO A 24 -2.44 12.10 6.65
C PRO A 24 -2.29 10.75 5.95
N VAL A 25 -1.55 9.82 6.55
CA VAL A 25 -1.36 8.49 5.98
C VAL A 25 -2.68 7.72 6.03
N GLN A 26 -3.34 7.76 7.17
CA GLN A 26 -4.61 7.06 7.32
C GLN A 26 -5.65 7.59 6.34
N ARG A 27 -5.74 8.92 6.20
CA ARG A 27 -6.68 9.53 5.26
C ARG A 27 -6.38 9.17 3.81
N ALA A 28 -5.10 9.09 3.46
CA ALA A 28 -4.72 8.72 2.10
C ALA A 28 -5.14 7.29 1.77
N ILE A 29 -4.95 6.37 2.72
CA ILE A 29 -5.33 4.98 2.52
C ILE A 29 -6.85 4.84 2.45
N GLU A 30 -7.58 5.57 3.28
CA GLU A 30 -9.03 5.54 3.26
C GLU A 30 -9.58 6.09 1.95
N LYS A 31 -8.98 7.19 1.47
CA LYS A 31 -9.39 7.77 0.19
C LYS A 31 -9.12 6.78 -0.95
N LEU A 32 -7.97 6.14 -0.92
CA LEU A 32 -7.65 5.13 -1.93
C LEU A 32 -8.68 4.01 -1.93
N GLY A 33 -9.05 3.52 -0.75
CA GLY A 33 -10.06 2.48 -0.65
C GLY A 33 -11.39 2.89 -1.25
N THR A 34 -11.82 4.12 -0.96
CA THR A 34 -13.06 4.67 -1.52
C THR A 34 -12.96 4.76 -3.04
N ASP A 35 -11.84 5.25 -3.55
CA ASP A 35 -11.63 5.38 -4.99
C ASP A 35 -11.62 4.01 -5.67
N LEU A 36 -11.02 3.00 -5.05
CA LEU A 36 -11.02 1.65 -5.58
C LEU A 36 -12.42 1.07 -5.63
N SER A 37 -13.22 1.30 -4.59
CA SER A 37 -14.59 0.85 -4.56
C SER A 37 -15.39 1.46 -5.71
N LEU A 38 -15.22 2.76 -5.92
CA LEU A 38 -15.92 3.46 -7.00
C LEU A 38 -15.46 2.94 -8.36
N ALA A 39 -14.15 2.77 -8.55
CA ALA A 39 -13.60 2.26 -9.80
C ALA A 39 -14.14 0.86 -10.12
N ARG A 40 -14.27 0.02 -9.09
CA ARG A 40 -14.82 -1.31 -9.25
C ARG A 40 -16.29 -1.24 -9.70
N ARG A 41 -17.07 -0.40 -9.02
CA ARG A 41 -18.50 -0.30 -9.35
C ARG A 41 -18.73 0.29 -10.74
N ARG A 42 -17.88 1.22 -11.16
CA ARG A 42 -17.96 1.74 -12.52
C ARG A 42 -17.74 0.66 -13.57
N ARG A 43 -16.96 -0.35 -13.24
CA ARG A 43 -16.69 -1.48 -14.12
C ARG A 43 -17.67 -2.62 -13.94
N ARG A 44 -18.67 -2.42 -13.08
CA ARG A 44 -19.74 -3.40 -12.81
C ARG A 44 -19.19 -4.71 -12.32
N ILE A 45 -18.16 -4.66 -11.49
CA ILE A 45 -17.55 -5.83 -10.88
C ILE A 45 -18.02 -5.89 -9.43
N SER A 46 -18.54 -7.02 -9.01
CA SER A 46 -18.93 -7.21 -7.60
C SER A 46 -17.68 -7.41 -6.74
N GLN A 47 -17.84 -7.20 -5.44
CA GLN A 47 -16.73 -7.47 -4.52
C GLN A 47 -16.30 -8.93 -4.58
N ALA A 48 -17.27 -9.84 -4.70
CA ALA A 48 -16.94 -11.25 -4.77
C ALA A 48 -16.17 -11.58 -6.04
N SER A 49 -16.58 -11.00 -7.17
CA SER A 49 -15.87 -11.21 -8.43
C SER A 49 -14.44 -10.65 -8.36
N LEU A 50 -14.28 -9.48 -7.80
CA LEU A 50 -12.95 -8.90 -7.64
C LEU A 50 -12.08 -9.79 -6.75
N ALA A 51 -12.64 -10.27 -5.64
CA ALA A 51 -11.90 -11.14 -4.73
C ALA A 51 -11.35 -12.36 -5.47
N GLU A 52 -12.20 -12.98 -6.29
CA GLU A 52 -11.78 -14.13 -7.06
C GLU A 52 -10.65 -13.79 -8.02
N ARG A 53 -10.78 -12.67 -8.72
CA ARG A 53 -9.79 -12.26 -9.72
C ARG A 53 -8.44 -11.92 -9.13
N ILE A 54 -8.41 -11.37 -7.92
CA ILE A 54 -7.15 -11.00 -7.28
C ILE A 54 -6.63 -12.07 -6.33
N GLY A 55 -7.34 -13.20 -6.23
CA GLY A 55 -6.89 -14.29 -5.37
C GLY A 55 -7.01 -13.98 -3.89
N ALA A 56 -8.02 -13.22 -3.51
CA ALA A 56 -8.24 -12.82 -2.12
C ALA A 56 -9.61 -13.29 -1.65
N SER A 57 -9.81 -13.22 -0.33
CA SER A 57 -11.13 -13.47 0.23
C SER A 57 -12.02 -12.24 0.03
N LEU A 58 -13.32 -12.45 0.09
CA LEU A 58 -14.26 -11.34 0.05
C LEU A 58 -13.99 -10.34 1.16
N ASN A 59 -13.65 -10.85 2.34
CA ASN A 59 -13.34 -9.99 3.47
C ASN A 59 -12.13 -9.10 3.19
N THR A 60 -11.13 -9.63 2.51
CA THR A 60 -9.95 -8.85 2.14
C THR A 60 -10.34 -7.69 1.21
N VAL A 61 -11.22 -7.94 0.23
CA VAL A 61 -11.69 -6.86 -0.65
C VAL A 61 -12.43 -5.81 0.16
N LYS A 62 -13.30 -6.24 1.07
CA LYS A 62 -14.03 -5.29 1.91
C LYS A 62 -13.08 -4.43 2.74
N ARG A 63 -12.05 -5.05 3.29
CA ARG A 63 -11.06 -4.32 4.08
C ARG A 63 -10.24 -3.36 3.22
N LEU A 64 -9.85 -3.79 2.03
CA LEU A 64 -9.13 -2.94 1.10
C LEU A 64 -9.93 -1.68 0.79
N GLU A 65 -11.21 -1.84 0.51
CA GLU A 65 -12.07 -0.72 0.13
C GLU A 65 -12.42 0.18 1.31
N LYS A 66 -12.27 -0.31 2.53
CA LYS A 66 -12.42 0.52 3.72
C LYS A 66 -11.13 1.22 4.13
N GLY A 67 -10.04 0.95 3.44
CA GLY A 67 -8.77 1.59 3.77
C GLY A 67 -8.07 0.96 4.94
N ASP A 68 -8.20 -0.35 5.11
CA ASP A 68 -7.49 -1.07 6.16
C ASP A 68 -6.01 -1.16 5.76
N PRO A 69 -5.10 -0.56 6.53
CA PRO A 69 -3.69 -0.54 6.16
C PRO A 69 -3.00 -1.88 6.25
N ARG A 70 -3.67 -2.89 6.82
CA ARG A 70 -3.05 -4.20 6.99
C ARG A 70 -3.23 -5.10 5.79
N VAL A 71 -3.97 -4.67 4.77
CA VAL A 71 -4.13 -5.47 3.56
C VAL A 71 -2.80 -5.49 2.82
N PRO A 72 -2.29 -6.67 2.46
CA PRO A 72 -1.02 -6.75 1.76
C PRO A 72 -1.04 -6.00 0.43
N LEU A 73 0.10 -5.38 0.14
CA LEU A 73 0.25 -4.54 -1.06
C LEU A 73 -0.07 -5.32 -2.34
N ARG A 74 0.22 -6.63 -2.37
CA ARG A 74 -0.02 -7.41 -3.58
C ARG A 74 -1.48 -7.38 -4.01
N PHE A 75 -2.41 -7.24 -3.06
CA PHE A 75 -3.83 -7.21 -3.43
C PHE A 75 -4.21 -5.86 -4.03
N LEU A 76 -3.60 -4.78 -3.57
CA LEU A 76 -3.75 -3.49 -4.25
C LEU A 76 -3.21 -3.56 -5.66
N ALA A 77 -2.01 -4.11 -5.83
CA ALA A 77 -1.39 -4.22 -7.15
C ALA A 77 -2.25 -5.05 -8.10
N ARG A 78 -2.76 -6.18 -7.62
CA ARG A 78 -3.62 -7.04 -8.45
C ARG A 78 -4.93 -6.36 -8.79
N THR A 79 -5.48 -5.57 -7.87
CA THR A 79 -6.70 -4.82 -8.14
C THR A 79 -6.47 -3.80 -9.25
N LEU A 80 -5.37 -3.05 -9.17
CA LEU A 80 -5.02 -2.11 -10.23
C LEU A 80 -4.84 -2.83 -11.56
N HIS A 81 -4.23 -4.00 -11.54
CA HIS A 81 -4.04 -4.78 -12.76
C HIS A 81 -5.40 -5.19 -13.38
N VAL A 82 -6.33 -5.65 -12.53
CA VAL A 82 -7.67 -6.01 -12.99
C VAL A 82 -8.37 -4.82 -13.62
N PHE A 83 -8.17 -3.63 -13.05
CA PHE A 83 -8.79 -2.42 -13.57
C PHE A 83 -8.08 -1.84 -14.79
N GLY A 84 -6.94 -2.40 -15.20
CA GLY A 84 -6.15 -1.86 -16.31
C GLY A 84 -5.35 -0.64 -15.91
N GLU A 85 -5.07 -0.47 -14.62
CA GLU A 85 -4.44 0.73 -14.09
C GLU A 85 -3.10 0.45 -13.41
N ILE A 86 -2.47 -0.67 -13.74
CA ILE A 86 -1.22 -1.04 -13.08
C ILE A 86 -0.11 0.00 -13.28
N ASN A 87 -0.17 0.75 -14.38
CA ASN A 87 0.85 1.78 -14.64
C ASN A 87 0.83 2.90 -13.60
N LYS A 88 -0.30 3.11 -12.93
CA LYS A 88 -0.34 4.10 -11.85
C LYS A 88 0.59 3.70 -10.72
N LEU A 89 0.68 2.42 -10.44
CA LEU A 89 1.61 1.93 -9.43
C LEU A 89 3.05 2.04 -9.92
N VAL A 90 3.28 1.69 -11.19
CA VAL A 90 4.61 1.77 -11.78
C VAL A 90 5.14 3.20 -11.74
N GLN A 91 4.27 4.18 -11.94
CA GLN A 91 4.67 5.57 -12.04
C GLN A 91 4.56 6.34 -10.73
N LEU A 92 4.21 5.67 -9.66
CA LEU A 92 3.92 6.34 -8.40
C LEU A 92 5.05 7.24 -7.91
N MET A 93 6.29 6.79 -8.07
CA MET A 93 7.48 7.56 -7.71
C MET A 93 8.36 7.75 -8.92
N ASP A 94 7.72 8.09 -10.04
CA ASP A 94 8.44 8.26 -11.30
C ASP A 94 9.43 9.40 -11.18
N THR A 95 10.64 9.16 -11.66
CA THR A 95 11.68 10.18 -11.65
C THR A 95 11.42 11.29 -12.68
N GLY A 96 10.69 10.98 -13.68
CA GLY A 96 9.97 11.81 -14.58
C GLY A 96 10.66 12.87 -15.38
N VAL A 97 10.79 14.08 -14.90
CA VAL A 97 10.90 15.25 -15.77
C VAL A 97 12.25 15.48 -16.41
N ASP A 98 13.32 14.99 -15.84
CA ASP A 98 14.67 15.11 -16.40
C ASP A 98 15.38 13.77 -16.29
N PRO A 99 15.01 12.81 -17.14
CA PRO A 99 15.55 11.47 -17.01
C PRO A 99 17.06 11.41 -17.12
N ILE A 100 17.64 12.24 -17.99
CA ILE A 100 19.09 12.20 -18.20
C ILE A 100 19.82 12.77 -17.01
N GLY A 101 19.37 13.93 -16.52
CA GLY A 101 19.97 14.54 -15.36
C GLY A 101 19.84 13.69 -14.11
N LEU A 102 18.65 13.10 -13.92
CA LEU A 102 18.41 12.23 -12.78
C LEU A 102 19.23 10.95 -12.88
N MET A 103 19.42 10.42 -14.08
CA MET A 103 20.25 9.23 -14.26
C MET A 103 21.70 9.52 -13.85
N LEU A 104 22.22 10.67 -14.23
CA LEU A 104 23.58 11.06 -13.83
C LEU A 104 23.71 11.20 -12.33
N MET A 105 22.70 11.75 -11.70
CA MET A 105 22.68 11.84 -10.24
C MET A 105 22.63 10.46 -9.60
N ASP A 106 21.84 9.57 -10.17
CA ASP A 106 21.72 8.21 -9.66
C ASP A 106 23.04 7.47 -9.72
N GLU A 107 23.85 7.72 -10.75
CA GLU A 107 25.15 7.09 -10.86
C GLU A 107 26.09 7.47 -9.73
N GLN A 108 25.82 8.62 -9.12
CA GLN A 108 26.65 9.08 -8.02
C GLN A 108 26.13 8.64 -6.66
N LEU A 109 24.94 8.04 -6.63
CA LEU A 109 24.39 7.59 -5.38
C LEU A 109 25.00 6.26 -4.95
N PRO A 110 25.22 6.08 -3.64
CA PRO A 110 25.65 4.76 -3.17
C PRO A 110 24.54 3.75 -3.38
N LYS A 111 24.91 2.56 -3.79
CA LYS A 111 23.95 1.48 -3.97
C LYS A 111 23.29 1.11 -2.66
N ARG A 112 23.94 1.43 -1.55
CA ARG A 112 23.50 1.04 -0.24
C ARG A 112 23.83 2.16 0.73
N ILE A 113 22.84 2.62 1.46
CA ILE A 113 23.05 3.64 2.47
C ILE A 113 23.22 2.92 3.80
N ARG A 114 24.42 3.08 4.41
CA ARG A 114 24.69 2.45 5.68
C ARG A 114 24.22 3.40 6.79
N GLN A 115 23.45 2.85 7.70
CA GLN A 115 22.99 3.64 8.84
C GLN A 115 24.18 3.92 9.75
N ARG A 116 24.35 5.18 10.15
CA ARG A 116 25.42 5.56 11.05
C ARG A 116 25.13 5.00 12.43
N LYS A 117 26.17 4.54 13.08
CA LYS A 117 26.05 4.14 14.47
C LYS A 117 25.88 5.38 15.31
N THR A 118 25.00 5.28 16.21
CA THR A 118 24.87 6.37 17.14
C THR A 118 25.86 6.17 18.23
N GLN A 119 26.28 6.57 18.69
CA GLN A 119 27.15 6.41 19.51
C GLN A 119 27.14 5.99 20.34
N GLY A 120 27.23 5.63 20.41
CA GLY A 120 27.43 5.33 20.60
C GLY A 120 27.52 4.66 19.61
N GLY A 121 27.50 4.69 19.09
CA GLY A 121 27.49 4.24 18.16
C GLY A 121 26.91 4.77 17.14
N ALA A 122 26.74 5.07 16.86
CA ALA A 122 26.33 5.37 16.09
C ALA A 122 25.73 5.69 15.47
N LEU A 123 25.45 5.79 14.89
CA LEU A 123 24.85 5.99 14.35
C LEU A 123 24.63 5.91 13.95
#